data_3d2f3b040de2c9a021e388993126e5c9
#
_entry.id   3d2f3b040de2c9a021e388993126e5c9
#
_cell.length_a   1.000
_cell.length_b   1.000
_cell.length_c   1.000
_cell.angle_alpha   90.00
_cell.angle_beta   90.00
_cell.angle_gamma   90.00
#
_symmetry.space_group_name_H-M   'P 1'
#
loop_
_entity.id
_entity.type
_entity.pdbx_description
1 polymer ?
#
loop_
_entity_poly.entity_id
_entity_poly.type
_entity_poly.pdbx_seq_one_letter_code
_entity_poly.pdbx_strand_id
1 'polypeptide(L)'
;MSNPLTTPQFVPPLRHLNELYNVVHDRPFSILFANYSWALGVAGGLALIWAINAWRRRSDTVEHRFTMPLIVALILAGFVNVLAEVKQPGRLIFGYFLGWSNWDTAIIKYGIILLPVFLVLAWWLSFQCIPRARLGAEVEKLSGIWRRLADIFSLWSRHYSVFESKWLKPVLVATAFLGLFAPLYSAVFLMNEHGIPVWNSAAVPILFLASTLAVAALAEMAVVPALAWAVTASRPTAQTGHRQTAAVALGVCLVTWYGWMWWLGRFGTIEELRAANLFMGPYAAPITLNLTIIGLLIPLALLLLPTGRSYWAQLLAFLGATWGSYAMRIGIVIGGEAINRSGAGYYTFHLNFAELWYTGVSVLLLLGVLAALLAAMPRDAQSAPFLTPKKV
;
A
#
# COMPACT_ATOMS: atom_id res chain seq x y z
N MET A 1 -26.08 -36.11 -3.30
CA MET A 1 -24.72 -35.65 -2.95
C MET A 1 -24.85 -34.19 -2.53
N SER A 2 -24.68 -33.89 -1.24
CA SER A 2 -24.69 -32.51 -0.75
C SER A 2 -23.50 -31.77 -1.36
N ASN A 3 -23.75 -30.62 -1.97
CA ASN A 3 -22.69 -29.79 -2.53
C ASN A 3 -21.71 -29.43 -1.40
N PRO A 4 -20.44 -29.84 -1.47
CA PRO A 4 -19.46 -29.55 -0.39
C PRO A 4 -19.28 -28.05 -0.13
N LEU A 5 -19.66 -27.19 -1.08
CA LEU A 5 -19.65 -25.74 -0.94
C LEU A 5 -20.80 -25.19 -0.08
N THR A 6 -21.82 -26.01 0.19
CA THR A 6 -22.97 -25.60 1.02
C THR A 6 -23.01 -26.32 2.38
N THR A 7 -21.95 -27.05 2.72
CA THR A 7 -21.90 -27.74 4.01
C THR A 7 -21.92 -26.70 5.13
N PRO A 8 -22.86 -26.79 6.05
CA PRO A 8 -22.92 -25.83 7.15
C PRO A 8 -21.63 -25.89 7.92
N GLN A 9 -21.19 -24.71 8.21
CA GLN A 9 -20.07 -24.53 9.08
C GLN A 9 -20.20 -25.24 10.36
N PHE A 10 -19.03 -25.60 10.81
CA PHE A 10 -18.89 -26.34 11.94
C PHE A 10 -19.46 -25.82 13.11
N VAL A 11 -20.09 -26.53 13.56
CA VAL A 11 -20.92 -26.54 14.67
C VAL A 11 -20.19 -26.91 15.95
N PRO A 12 -20.67 -26.45 17.09
CA PRO A 12 -20.12 -26.45 18.44
C PRO A 12 -19.42 -27.66 18.98
N PRO A 13 -19.69 -28.90 18.57
CA PRO A 13 -18.98 -30.03 19.19
C PRO A 13 -17.47 -29.98 19.02
N LEU A 14 -16.99 -29.24 18.01
CA LEU A 14 -15.55 -29.15 17.80
C LEU A 14 -14.85 -28.05 18.59
N ARG A 15 -15.59 -27.15 19.25
CA ARG A 15 -15.00 -26.27 20.27
C ARG A 15 -14.34 -27.06 21.39
N HIS A 16 -14.90 -28.21 21.75
CA HIS A 16 -14.34 -29.08 22.78
C HIS A 16 -13.03 -29.76 22.33
N LEU A 17 -12.85 -30.02 21.04
CA LEU A 17 -11.58 -30.56 20.55
C LEU A 17 -10.45 -29.53 20.65
N ASN A 18 -10.73 -28.23 20.43
CA ASN A 18 -9.74 -27.17 20.63
C ASN A 18 -9.32 -27.05 22.10
N GLU A 19 -10.22 -27.28 23.05
CA GLU A 19 -9.89 -27.32 24.46
C GLU A 19 -9.06 -28.55 24.84
N LEU A 20 -9.31 -29.71 24.23
CA LEU A 20 -8.52 -30.92 24.42
C LEU A 20 -7.07 -30.77 23.96
N TYR A 21 -6.81 -29.99 22.91
CA TYR A 21 -5.47 -29.75 22.43
C TYR A 21 -4.77 -28.59 23.13
N ASN A 22 -5.46 -27.85 24.00
CA ASN A 22 -4.95 -26.71 24.78
C ASN A 22 -4.08 -25.75 23.97
N VAL A 23 -4.40 -25.58 22.70
CA VAL A 23 -3.63 -24.72 21.78
C VAL A 23 -4.39 -23.41 21.64
N VAL A 24 -4.03 -22.47 22.49
CA VAL A 24 -4.40 -21.06 22.26
C VAL A 24 -3.62 -20.61 21.03
N HIS A 25 -4.28 -20.57 19.90
CA HIS A 25 -3.67 -20.01 18.69
C HIS A 25 -3.72 -18.49 18.79
N ASP A 26 -2.61 -17.91 19.29
CA ASP A 26 -2.35 -16.49 19.03
C ASP A 26 -2.28 -16.27 17.52
N ARG A 27 -2.99 -15.27 17.04
CA ARG A 27 -2.92 -14.89 15.63
C ARG A 27 -1.49 -14.51 15.29
N PRO A 28 -0.86 -15.08 14.26
CA PRO A 28 0.43 -14.62 13.80
C PRO A 28 0.36 -13.16 13.30
N PHE A 29 -0.74 -12.74 12.64
CA PHE A 29 -0.93 -11.38 12.17
C PHE A 29 -2.31 -10.82 12.54
N SER A 30 -2.33 -9.52 12.84
CA SER A 30 -3.54 -8.76 13.12
C SER A 30 -3.96 -7.90 11.93
N ILE A 31 -5.00 -7.09 12.11
CA ILE A 31 -5.40 -6.07 11.14
C ILE A 31 -4.26 -5.07 10.83
N LEU A 32 -3.31 -4.92 11.77
CA LEU A 32 -2.17 -4.03 11.60
C LEU A 32 -1.26 -4.46 10.44
N PHE A 33 -1.12 -5.77 10.21
CA PHE A 33 -0.41 -6.27 9.03
C PHE A 33 -1.16 -5.94 7.73
N ALA A 34 -2.49 -6.03 7.71
CA ALA A 34 -3.28 -5.60 6.55
C ALA A 34 -3.13 -4.10 6.29
N ASN A 35 -3.17 -3.26 7.34
CA ASN A 35 -2.94 -1.82 7.26
C ASN A 35 -1.55 -1.50 6.69
N TYR A 36 -0.52 -2.14 7.24
CA TYR A 36 0.86 -2.01 6.81
C TYR A 36 1.04 -2.38 5.34
N SER A 37 0.58 -3.57 4.94
CA SER A 37 0.72 -4.06 3.57
C SER A 37 -0.06 -3.21 2.57
N TRP A 38 -1.20 -2.63 2.98
CA TRP A 38 -1.97 -1.72 2.16
C TRP A 38 -1.25 -0.38 2.00
N ALA A 39 -0.85 0.26 3.09
CA ALA A 39 -0.22 1.59 3.05
C ALA A 39 1.10 1.58 2.29
N LEU A 40 1.98 0.61 2.58
CA LEU A 40 3.24 0.45 1.84
C LEU A 40 3.01 0.03 0.39
N GLY A 41 2.02 -0.81 0.15
CA GLY A 41 1.64 -1.17 -1.21
C GLY A 41 1.28 0.07 -2.03
N VAL A 42 0.34 0.89 -1.55
CA VAL A 42 -0.10 2.11 -2.24
C VAL A 42 1.05 3.10 -2.41
N ALA A 43 1.90 3.29 -1.39
CA ALA A 43 3.11 4.10 -1.48
C ALA A 43 4.05 3.59 -2.59
N GLY A 44 4.24 2.26 -2.66
CA GLY A 44 5.05 1.62 -3.69
C GLY A 44 4.50 1.81 -5.10
N GLY A 45 3.19 1.61 -5.28
CA GLY A 45 2.52 1.83 -6.57
C GLY A 45 2.62 3.28 -7.04
N LEU A 46 2.42 4.24 -6.14
CA LEU A 46 2.61 5.67 -6.42
C LEU A 46 4.06 5.98 -6.82
N ALA A 47 5.05 5.43 -6.10
CA ALA A 47 6.46 5.62 -6.41
C ALA A 47 6.84 5.07 -7.79
N LEU A 48 6.32 3.89 -8.14
CA LEU A 48 6.53 3.28 -9.45
C LEU A 48 5.93 4.13 -10.56
N ILE A 49 4.68 4.58 -10.41
CA ILE A 49 4.01 5.44 -11.40
C ILE A 49 4.75 6.78 -11.52
N TRP A 50 5.11 7.38 -10.40
CA TRP A 50 5.86 8.63 -10.36
C TRP A 50 7.20 8.50 -11.10
N ALA A 51 7.99 7.47 -10.83
CA ALA A 51 9.26 7.23 -11.46
C ALA A 51 9.13 7.04 -12.99
N ILE A 52 8.11 6.28 -13.44
CA ILE A 52 7.83 6.07 -14.86
C ILE A 52 7.43 7.39 -15.53
N ASN A 53 6.61 8.21 -14.89
CA ASN A 53 6.19 9.50 -15.40
C ASN A 53 7.39 10.48 -15.52
N ALA A 54 8.22 10.55 -14.46
CA ALA A 54 9.44 11.34 -14.47
C ALA A 54 10.42 10.87 -15.56
N TRP A 55 10.58 9.56 -15.74
CA TRP A 55 11.42 8.98 -16.79
C TRP A 55 10.94 9.39 -18.19
N ARG A 56 9.62 9.35 -18.41
CA ARG A 56 9.00 9.73 -19.68
C ARG A 56 8.87 11.23 -19.89
N ARG A 57 9.40 12.06 -18.96
CA ARG A 57 9.25 13.51 -18.95
C ARG A 57 7.79 13.99 -19.05
N ARG A 58 6.85 13.20 -18.51
CA ARG A 58 5.43 13.56 -18.41
C ARG A 58 5.09 14.23 -17.09
N SER A 59 6.12 14.59 -16.32
CA SER A 59 6.01 15.10 -14.95
C SER A 59 5.97 16.64 -14.88
N ASP A 60 5.68 17.30 -16.00
CA ASP A 60 5.64 18.78 -16.04
C ASP A 60 4.40 19.38 -15.39
N THR A 61 3.52 18.57 -14.82
CA THR A 61 2.34 19.04 -14.10
C THR A 61 2.69 19.40 -12.66
N VAL A 62 2.13 20.52 -12.18
CA VAL A 62 2.25 20.99 -10.78
C VAL A 62 1.86 19.90 -9.80
N GLU A 63 0.88 19.11 -10.17
CA GLU A 63 0.28 18.03 -9.37
C GLU A 63 1.30 16.94 -9.00
N HIS A 64 2.20 16.60 -9.90
CA HIS A 64 3.20 15.54 -9.69
C HIS A 64 4.14 15.77 -8.49
N ARG A 65 4.24 17.03 -8.02
CA ARG A 65 5.00 17.41 -6.81
C ARG A 65 4.39 16.86 -5.54
N PHE A 66 3.08 16.65 -5.54
CA PHE A 66 2.32 16.25 -4.36
C PHE A 66 2.32 14.74 -4.12
N THR A 67 2.77 13.96 -5.12
CA THR A 67 2.85 12.49 -5.00
C THR A 67 3.91 12.06 -3.97
N MET A 68 5.10 12.68 -3.95
CA MET A 68 6.15 12.26 -3.01
C MET A 68 5.81 12.51 -1.53
N PRO A 69 5.25 13.66 -1.12
CA PRO A 69 4.71 13.84 0.23
C PRO A 69 3.68 12.80 0.63
N LEU A 70 2.79 12.41 -0.28
CA LEU A 70 1.80 11.36 -0.03
C LEU A 70 2.46 10.00 0.19
N ILE A 71 3.48 9.66 -0.61
CA ILE A 71 4.27 8.43 -0.45
C ILE A 71 4.92 8.38 0.93
N VAL A 72 5.58 9.45 1.35
CA VAL A 72 6.22 9.54 2.67
C VAL A 72 5.21 9.33 3.80
N ALA A 73 4.07 10.01 3.74
CA ALA A 73 3.03 9.89 4.73
C ALA A 73 2.48 8.45 4.83
N LEU A 74 2.28 7.78 3.69
CA LEU A 74 1.84 6.39 3.63
C LEU A 74 2.89 5.42 4.19
N ILE A 75 4.19 5.61 3.89
CA ILE A 75 5.26 4.75 4.42
C ILE A 75 5.32 4.87 5.95
N LEU A 76 5.28 6.10 6.49
CA LEU A 76 5.32 6.32 7.93
C LEU A 76 4.09 5.73 8.63
N ALA A 77 2.90 5.89 8.06
CA ALA A 77 1.69 5.26 8.57
C ALA A 77 1.80 3.73 8.56
N GLY A 78 2.36 3.15 7.50
CA GLY A 78 2.66 1.72 7.41
C GLY A 78 3.63 1.27 8.52
N PHE A 79 4.69 2.03 8.78
CA PHE A 79 5.67 1.69 9.81
C PHE A 79 5.09 1.68 11.22
N VAL A 80 4.18 2.58 11.55
CA VAL A 80 3.47 2.52 12.85
C VAL A 80 2.74 1.20 13.02
N ASN A 81 2.05 0.73 11.98
CA ASN A 81 1.33 -0.53 12.04
C ASN A 81 2.26 -1.74 12.19
N VAL A 82 3.37 -1.81 11.42
CA VAL A 82 4.29 -2.94 11.55
C VAL A 82 5.05 -2.94 12.88
N LEU A 83 5.41 -1.77 13.39
CA LEU A 83 6.07 -1.66 14.70
C LEU A 83 5.14 -2.10 15.84
N ALA A 84 3.84 -1.78 15.74
CA ALA A 84 2.84 -2.23 16.69
C ALA A 84 2.57 -3.75 16.55
N GLU A 85 2.58 -4.30 15.32
CA GLU A 85 2.41 -5.73 15.06
C GLU A 85 3.50 -6.59 15.70
N VAL A 86 4.74 -6.15 15.64
CA VAL A 86 5.91 -6.92 16.12
C VAL A 86 5.91 -7.12 17.64
N LYS A 87 4.96 -6.55 18.40
CA LYS A 87 4.82 -6.65 19.88
C LYS A 87 6.08 -6.26 20.68
N GLN A 88 7.28 -6.40 20.10
CA GLN A 88 8.57 -6.08 20.73
C GLN A 88 9.47 -5.29 19.74
N PRO A 89 9.12 -4.04 19.40
CA PRO A 89 9.82 -3.26 18.38
C PRO A 89 11.31 -3.02 18.71
N GLY A 90 11.68 -3.00 19.98
CA GLY A 90 13.09 -2.89 20.38
C GLY A 90 13.97 -4.06 19.89
N ARG A 91 13.39 -5.25 19.68
CA ARG A 91 14.13 -6.40 19.11
C ARG A 91 14.46 -6.24 17.63
N LEU A 92 13.74 -5.42 16.89
CA LEU A 92 14.08 -5.12 15.49
C LEU A 92 15.46 -4.48 15.38
N ILE A 93 15.83 -3.65 16.35
CA ILE A 93 17.16 -3.02 16.41
C ILE A 93 18.24 -4.09 16.52
N PHE A 94 18.03 -5.11 17.34
CA PHE A 94 18.98 -6.23 17.44
C PHE A 94 19.08 -7.05 16.16
N GLY A 95 18.01 -7.10 15.34
CA GLY A 95 18.03 -7.72 14.02
C GLY A 95 19.07 -7.10 13.09
N TYR A 96 19.33 -5.80 13.19
CA TYR A 96 20.36 -5.12 12.41
C TYR A 96 21.79 -5.53 12.81
N PHE A 97 22.02 -5.89 14.08
CA PHE A 97 23.35 -6.14 14.60
C PHE A 97 23.65 -7.62 14.79
N LEU A 98 22.68 -8.43 15.17
CA LEU A 98 22.90 -9.81 15.60
C LEU A 98 22.25 -10.87 14.70
N GLY A 99 21.32 -10.51 13.85
CA GLY A 99 20.52 -11.45 13.08
C GLY A 99 21.13 -11.95 11.76
N TRP A 100 22.39 -11.67 11.46
CA TRP A 100 22.97 -11.93 10.13
C TRP A 100 23.23 -13.40 9.82
N SER A 101 23.36 -14.26 10.84
CA SER A 101 23.62 -15.71 10.68
C SER A 101 22.50 -16.46 9.94
N ASN A 102 21.26 -15.98 9.99
CA ASN A 102 20.11 -16.63 9.35
C ASN A 102 19.62 -15.85 8.13
N TRP A 103 20.54 -15.23 7.41
CA TRP A 103 20.21 -14.38 6.26
C TRP A 103 19.47 -15.11 5.17
N ASP A 104 19.81 -16.37 4.92
CA ASP A 104 19.27 -17.16 3.82
C ASP A 104 17.79 -17.56 4.03
N THR A 105 17.33 -17.61 5.27
CA THR A 105 15.99 -18.11 5.61
C THR A 105 15.02 -17.03 6.04
N ALA A 106 15.47 -15.83 6.41
CA ALA A 106 14.61 -14.81 6.99
C ALA A 106 14.26 -13.69 6.00
N ILE A 107 13.15 -13.82 5.27
CA ILE A 107 12.63 -12.80 4.34
C ILE A 107 12.47 -11.43 5.00
N ILE A 108 12.14 -11.38 6.30
CA ILE A 108 11.96 -10.13 7.04
C ILE A 108 13.17 -9.19 6.97
N LYS A 109 14.38 -9.72 6.80
CA LYS A 109 15.62 -8.92 6.71
C LYS A 109 15.64 -7.99 5.50
N TYR A 110 15.11 -8.43 4.37
CA TYR A 110 15.01 -7.57 3.18
C TYR A 110 14.11 -6.36 3.45
N GLY A 111 12.98 -6.57 4.16
CA GLY A 111 12.08 -5.49 4.55
C GLY A 111 12.73 -4.53 5.54
N ILE A 112 13.44 -5.04 6.55
CA ILE A 112 14.14 -4.23 7.55
C ILE A 112 15.16 -3.29 6.91
N ILE A 113 15.79 -3.67 5.79
CA ILE A 113 16.76 -2.82 5.09
C ILE A 113 16.10 -1.95 4.03
N LEU A 114 15.35 -2.56 3.11
CA LEU A 114 14.90 -1.86 1.91
C LEU A 114 13.76 -0.88 2.18
N LEU A 115 12.91 -1.14 3.18
CA LEU A 115 11.81 -0.22 3.49
C LEU A 115 12.27 1.08 4.15
N PRO A 116 13.22 1.11 5.12
CA PRO A 116 13.84 2.36 5.57
C PRO A 116 14.58 3.10 4.46
N VAL A 117 15.29 2.39 3.56
CA VAL A 117 15.91 3.00 2.39
C VAL A 117 14.86 3.64 1.48
N PHE A 118 13.72 3.00 1.29
CA PHE A 118 12.60 3.55 0.54
C PHE A 118 12.05 4.84 1.20
N LEU A 119 11.88 4.83 2.53
CA LEU A 119 11.46 6.02 3.27
C LEU A 119 12.45 7.18 3.08
N VAL A 120 13.75 6.94 3.26
CA VAL A 120 14.79 7.98 3.12
C VAL A 120 14.81 8.53 1.69
N LEU A 121 14.72 7.66 0.69
CA LEU A 121 14.67 8.08 -0.72
C LEU A 121 13.42 8.92 -1.03
N ALA A 122 12.25 8.46 -0.60
CA ALA A 122 10.99 9.19 -0.80
C ALA A 122 10.98 10.53 -0.05
N TRP A 123 11.51 10.54 1.18
CA TRP A 123 11.70 11.75 2.00
C TRP A 123 12.56 12.76 1.26
N TRP A 124 13.73 12.35 0.79
CA TRP A 124 14.63 13.21 0.04
C TRP A 124 13.98 13.73 -1.25
N LEU A 125 13.33 12.86 -2.02
CA LEU A 125 12.62 13.26 -3.25
C LEU A 125 11.48 14.25 -2.97
N SER A 126 10.81 14.17 -1.82
CA SER A 126 9.79 15.17 -1.42
C SER A 126 10.39 16.57 -1.35
N PHE A 127 11.58 16.73 -0.76
CA PHE A 127 12.28 18.01 -0.72
C PHE A 127 12.85 18.42 -2.07
N GLN A 128 13.28 17.46 -2.90
CA GLN A 128 13.69 17.74 -4.28
C GLN A 128 12.53 18.30 -5.12
N CYS A 129 11.30 18.00 -4.74
CA CYS A 129 10.09 18.54 -5.36
C CYS A 129 9.78 19.99 -4.93
N ILE A 130 10.47 20.56 -3.96
CA ILE A 130 10.33 21.98 -3.57
C ILE A 130 11.36 22.81 -4.35
N PRO A 131 10.97 23.94 -4.97
CA PRO A 131 11.92 24.82 -5.66
C PRO A 131 13.05 25.27 -4.73
N ARG A 132 14.30 25.15 -5.18
CA ARG A 132 15.50 25.45 -4.34
C ARG A 132 15.49 26.87 -3.78
N ALA A 133 15.10 27.86 -4.58
CA ALA A 133 15.03 29.24 -4.14
C ALA A 133 14.09 29.42 -2.95
N ARG A 134 12.94 28.72 -2.96
CA ARG A 134 11.98 28.76 -1.84
C ARG A 134 12.52 28.03 -0.62
N LEU A 135 13.01 26.80 -0.81
CA LEU A 135 13.58 26.03 0.30
C LEU A 135 14.75 26.79 0.93
N GLY A 136 15.60 27.41 0.13
CA GLY A 136 16.69 28.28 0.58
C GLY A 136 16.16 29.45 1.40
N ALA A 137 15.19 30.19 0.88
CA ALA A 137 14.61 31.34 1.56
C ALA A 137 13.95 30.98 2.91
N GLU A 138 13.28 29.82 3.00
CA GLU A 138 12.70 29.37 4.27
C GLU A 138 13.77 28.94 5.28
N VAL A 139 14.80 28.24 4.84
CA VAL A 139 15.92 27.81 5.71
C VAL A 139 16.76 29.01 6.16
N GLU A 140 16.91 30.05 5.35
CA GLU A 140 17.64 31.26 5.69
C GLU A 140 16.97 32.10 6.77
N LYS A 141 15.66 32.00 6.94
CA LYS A 141 14.93 32.62 8.06
C LYS A 141 15.31 32.02 9.42
N LEU A 142 15.87 30.81 9.41
CA LEU A 142 16.30 30.09 10.61
C LEU A 142 17.73 30.46 10.99
N SER A 143 18.02 30.49 12.30
CA SER A 143 19.34 30.81 12.83
C SER A 143 19.94 29.65 13.63
N GLY A 144 21.26 29.63 13.74
CA GLY A 144 21.98 28.71 14.59
C GLY A 144 21.73 27.22 14.32
N ILE A 145 21.35 26.49 15.38
CA ILE A 145 21.10 25.05 15.31
C ILE A 145 19.90 24.71 14.43
N TRP A 146 18.87 25.56 14.40
CA TRP A 146 17.67 25.31 13.62
C TRP A 146 17.92 25.30 12.12
N ARG A 147 18.83 26.14 11.66
CA ARG A 147 19.28 26.12 10.25
C ARG A 147 19.99 24.81 9.91
N ARG A 148 20.87 24.34 10.81
CA ARG A 148 21.57 23.06 10.62
C ARG A 148 20.60 21.87 10.62
N LEU A 149 19.64 21.86 11.54
CA LEU A 149 18.62 20.84 11.57
C LEU A 149 17.76 20.84 10.30
N ALA A 150 17.35 22.02 9.81
CA ALA A 150 16.61 22.12 8.55
C ALA A 150 17.42 21.59 7.35
N ASP A 151 18.72 21.86 7.28
CA ASP A 151 19.60 21.31 6.26
C ASP A 151 19.70 19.78 6.35
N ILE A 152 19.84 19.23 7.56
CA ILE A 152 19.87 17.79 7.77
C ILE A 152 18.53 17.16 7.40
N PHE A 153 17.41 17.69 7.86
CA PHE A 153 16.08 17.16 7.57
C PHE A 153 15.72 17.25 6.09
N SER A 154 16.12 18.31 5.40
CA SER A 154 15.93 18.43 3.96
C SER A 154 16.97 17.66 3.13
N LEU A 155 17.89 16.94 3.79
CA LEU A 155 18.99 16.20 3.15
C LEU A 155 19.74 17.07 2.12
N TRP A 156 20.07 18.31 2.52
CA TRP A 156 20.78 19.32 1.69
C TRP A 156 20.13 19.64 0.36
N SER A 157 18.81 19.39 0.20
CA SER A 157 18.10 19.59 -1.07
C SER A 157 18.14 21.05 -1.59
N ARG A 158 18.40 22.04 -0.74
CA ARG A 158 18.61 23.44 -1.19
C ARG A 158 19.90 23.63 -1.99
N HIS A 159 20.90 22.77 -1.83
CA HIS A 159 22.21 22.88 -2.48
C HIS A 159 22.30 22.04 -3.75
N TYR A 160 21.47 21.01 -3.87
CA TYR A 160 21.56 20.03 -4.94
C TYR A 160 20.18 19.68 -5.49
N SER A 161 20.06 19.62 -6.83
CA SER A 161 18.88 19.10 -7.50
C SER A 161 19.22 17.84 -8.29
N VAL A 162 18.54 16.74 -7.95
CA VAL A 162 18.67 15.49 -8.69
C VAL A 162 18.14 15.62 -10.11
N PHE A 163 17.11 16.46 -10.33
CA PHE A 163 16.49 16.66 -11.63
C PHE A 163 17.41 17.28 -12.68
N GLU A 164 18.44 18.00 -12.24
CA GLU A 164 19.45 18.62 -13.10
C GLU A 164 20.74 17.80 -13.19
N SER A 165 20.80 16.64 -12.56
CA SER A 165 22.01 15.86 -12.42
C SER A 165 22.01 14.60 -13.29
N LYS A 166 23.22 14.07 -13.54
CA LYS A 166 23.40 12.76 -14.18
C LYS A 166 22.84 11.59 -13.36
N TRP A 167 22.57 11.80 -12.07
CA TRP A 167 22.05 10.79 -11.15
C TRP A 167 20.53 10.63 -11.23
N LEU A 168 19.82 11.44 -12.03
CA LEU A 168 18.36 11.33 -12.16
C LEU A 168 17.93 9.91 -12.56
N LYS A 169 18.52 9.37 -13.63
CA LYS A 169 18.14 8.03 -14.12
C LYS A 169 18.36 6.92 -13.08
N PRO A 170 19.54 6.77 -12.45
CA PRO A 170 19.75 5.82 -11.35
C PRO A 170 18.75 5.99 -10.21
N VAL A 171 18.45 7.22 -9.81
CA VAL A 171 17.47 7.50 -8.74
C VAL A 171 16.06 7.08 -9.15
N LEU A 172 15.65 7.33 -10.38
CA LEU A 172 14.34 6.88 -10.87
C LEU A 172 14.24 5.34 -10.92
N VAL A 173 15.30 4.65 -11.34
CA VAL A 173 15.37 3.18 -11.32
C VAL A 173 15.28 2.67 -9.88
N ALA A 174 16.02 3.25 -8.94
CA ALA A 174 15.95 2.87 -7.52
C ALA A 174 14.54 3.11 -6.95
N THR A 175 13.92 4.24 -7.28
CA THR A 175 12.54 4.57 -6.86
C THR A 175 11.53 3.56 -7.43
N ALA A 176 11.65 3.20 -8.71
CA ALA A 176 10.79 2.21 -9.34
C ALA A 176 10.99 0.81 -8.75
N PHE A 177 12.23 0.42 -8.48
CA PHE A 177 12.56 -0.86 -7.83
C PHE A 177 11.97 -0.95 -6.43
N LEU A 178 12.19 0.06 -5.58
CA LEU A 178 11.64 0.09 -4.22
C LEU A 178 10.11 0.19 -4.23
N GLY A 179 9.57 0.92 -5.21
CA GLY A 179 8.12 0.98 -5.43
C GLY A 179 7.51 -0.36 -5.80
N LEU A 180 8.18 -1.17 -6.61
CA LEU A 180 7.75 -2.53 -6.94
C LEU A 180 7.99 -3.48 -5.77
N PHE A 181 9.11 -3.33 -5.07
CA PHE A 181 9.48 -4.16 -3.93
C PHE A 181 8.44 -4.10 -2.81
N ALA A 182 7.95 -2.92 -2.44
CA ALA A 182 7.09 -2.72 -1.27
C ALA A 182 5.81 -3.58 -1.29
N PRO A 183 4.96 -3.60 -2.35
CA PRO A 183 3.79 -4.47 -2.40
C PRO A 183 4.14 -5.94 -2.55
N LEU A 184 5.19 -6.28 -3.30
CA LEU A 184 5.62 -7.66 -3.51
C LEU A 184 6.21 -8.27 -2.25
N TYR A 185 7.00 -7.50 -1.49
CA TYR A 185 7.61 -7.97 -0.25
C TYR A 185 6.57 -8.45 0.75
N SER A 186 5.52 -7.67 1.03
CA SER A 186 4.47 -8.06 1.98
C SER A 186 3.68 -9.28 1.50
N ALA A 187 3.49 -9.42 0.20
CA ALA A 187 2.81 -10.56 -0.40
C ALA A 187 3.66 -11.84 -0.38
N VAL A 188 4.95 -11.73 -0.74
CA VAL A 188 5.90 -12.86 -0.71
C VAL A 188 6.17 -13.29 0.73
N PHE A 189 6.15 -12.35 1.68
CA PHE A 189 6.25 -12.65 3.10
C PHE A 189 5.11 -13.58 3.55
N LEU A 190 3.86 -13.27 3.17
CA LEU A 190 2.72 -14.17 3.41
C LEU A 190 2.87 -15.50 2.66
N MET A 191 3.25 -15.45 1.39
CA MET A 191 3.38 -16.64 0.54
C MET A 191 4.41 -17.65 1.09
N ASN A 192 5.39 -17.19 1.86
CA ASN A 192 6.38 -18.05 2.50
C ASN A 192 5.85 -18.80 3.74
N GLU A 193 4.67 -18.47 4.22
CA GLU A 193 4.00 -19.14 5.32
C GLU A 193 3.23 -20.38 4.83
N HIS A 194 3.95 -21.48 4.66
CA HIS A 194 3.42 -22.72 4.08
C HIS A 194 2.31 -23.37 4.91
N GLY A 195 2.20 -23.02 6.18
CA GLY A 195 1.17 -23.55 7.08
C GLY A 195 -0.23 -22.98 6.87
N ILE A 196 -0.38 -21.93 6.02
CA ILE A 196 -1.69 -21.30 5.76
C ILE A 196 -1.94 -21.33 4.24
N PRO A 197 -2.85 -22.19 3.77
CA PRO A 197 -3.05 -22.43 2.33
C PRO A 197 -3.45 -21.20 1.54
N VAL A 198 -4.21 -20.28 2.15
CA VAL A 198 -4.59 -18.99 1.52
C VAL A 198 -3.37 -18.14 1.21
N TRP A 199 -2.36 -18.16 2.06
CA TRP A 199 -1.17 -17.31 1.88
C TRP A 199 -0.18 -17.92 0.91
N ASN A 200 0.00 -19.26 0.97
CA ASN A 200 0.93 -19.99 0.12
C ASN A 200 0.40 -20.15 -1.31
N SER A 201 0.18 -19.03 -1.99
CA SER A 201 -0.33 -19.00 -3.35
C SER A 201 0.31 -17.87 -4.16
N ALA A 202 0.69 -18.17 -5.40
CA ALA A 202 1.16 -17.17 -6.35
C ALA A 202 0.10 -16.11 -6.71
N ALA A 203 -1.17 -16.37 -6.43
CA ALA A 203 -2.25 -15.39 -6.60
C ALA A 203 -2.09 -14.19 -5.65
N VAL A 204 -1.53 -14.39 -4.44
CA VAL A 204 -1.38 -13.32 -3.43
C VAL A 204 -0.47 -12.20 -3.91
N PRO A 205 0.77 -12.43 -4.40
CA PRO A 205 1.60 -11.39 -4.99
C PRO A 205 0.95 -10.67 -6.18
N ILE A 206 0.26 -11.39 -7.05
CA ILE A 206 -0.44 -10.81 -8.21
C ILE A 206 -1.55 -9.87 -7.73
N LEU A 207 -2.37 -10.31 -6.78
CA LEU A 207 -3.48 -9.52 -6.21
C LEU A 207 -2.97 -8.28 -5.47
N PHE A 208 -1.90 -8.42 -4.68
CA PHE A 208 -1.33 -7.29 -3.94
C PHE A 208 -0.74 -6.26 -4.91
N LEU A 209 0.01 -6.68 -5.92
CA LEU A 209 0.56 -5.78 -6.91
C LEU A 209 -0.52 -5.11 -7.76
N ALA A 210 -1.46 -5.88 -8.30
CA ALA A 210 -2.50 -5.35 -9.17
C ALA A 210 -3.42 -4.37 -8.41
N SER A 211 -3.89 -4.74 -7.20
CA SER A 211 -4.72 -3.84 -6.38
C SER A 211 -4.00 -2.56 -5.99
N THR A 212 -2.72 -2.66 -5.69
CA THR A 212 -1.84 -1.52 -5.40
C THR A 212 -1.72 -0.59 -6.61
N LEU A 213 -1.45 -1.13 -7.79
CA LEU A 213 -1.36 -0.32 -9.02
C LEU A 213 -2.69 0.34 -9.38
N ALA A 214 -3.82 -0.36 -9.15
CA ALA A 214 -5.14 0.22 -9.37
C ALA A 214 -5.38 1.43 -8.45
N VAL A 215 -5.16 1.26 -7.13
CA VAL A 215 -5.34 2.34 -6.15
C VAL A 215 -4.36 3.48 -6.38
N ALA A 216 -3.09 3.19 -6.68
CA ALA A 216 -2.07 4.21 -6.95
C ALA A 216 -2.40 5.02 -8.22
N ALA A 217 -2.81 4.36 -9.30
CA ALA A 217 -3.22 5.02 -10.53
C ALA A 217 -4.46 5.94 -10.32
N LEU A 218 -5.41 5.48 -9.52
CA LEU A 218 -6.58 6.27 -9.15
C LEU A 218 -6.24 7.41 -8.18
N ALA A 219 -5.28 7.22 -7.27
CA ALA A 219 -4.79 8.26 -6.39
C ALA A 219 -4.09 9.38 -7.18
N GLU A 220 -3.29 9.06 -8.20
CA GLU A 220 -2.72 10.05 -9.12
C GLU A 220 -3.80 10.83 -9.87
N MET A 221 -4.94 10.20 -10.18
CA MET A 221 -6.03 10.84 -10.90
C MET A 221 -6.96 11.67 -10.01
N ALA A 222 -7.10 11.34 -8.72
CA ALA A 222 -8.08 11.94 -7.84
C ALA A 222 -7.47 12.61 -6.60
N VAL A 223 -6.57 11.93 -5.89
CA VAL A 223 -6.00 12.42 -4.63
C VAL A 223 -4.95 13.48 -4.88
N VAL A 224 -4.02 13.23 -5.79
CA VAL A 224 -2.93 14.17 -6.08
C VAL A 224 -3.45 15.51 -6.59
N PRO A 225 -4.44 15.58 -7.52
CA PRO A 225 -5.09 16.84 -7.87
C PRO A 225 -5.84 17.52 -6.71
N ALA A 226 -6.45 16.73 -5.80
CA ALA A 226 -7.08 17.30 -4.61
C ALA A 226 -6.06 17.94 -3.66
N LEU A 227 -4.90 17.30 -3.46
CA LEU A 227 -3.81 17.86 -2.66
C LEU A 227 -3.25 19.13 -3.30
N ALA A 228 -3.07 19.14 -4.61
CA ALA A 228 -2.67 20.32 -5.36
C ALA A 228 -3.67 21.45 -5.16
N TRP A 229 -4.97 21.15 -5.26
CA TRP A 229 -6.02 22.15 -5.03
C TRP A 229 -6.00 22.71 -3.62
N ALA A 230 -5.83 21.88 -2.60
CA ALA A 230 -5.76 22.31 -1.21
C ALA A 230 -4.61 23.32 -0.96
N VAL A 231 -3.51 23.22 -1.74
CA VAL A 231 -2.34 24.10 -1.57
C VAL A 231 -2.39 25.31 -2.52
N THR A 232 -2.81 25.11 -3.77
CA THR A 232 -2.73 26.15 -4.83
C THR A 232 -4.05 26.85 -5.09
N ALA A 233 -5.14 26.44 -4.44
CA ALA A 233 -6.51 26.89 -4.67
C ALA A 233 -7.01 26.73 -6.13
N SER A 234 -6.26 26.03 -6.99
CA SER A 234 -6.67 25.71 -8.36
C SER A 234 -7.59 24.48 -8.37
N ARG A 235 -8.77 24.61 -9.01
CA ARG A 235 -9.74 23.49 -9.06
C ARG A 235 -9.11 22.23 -9.64
N PRO A 236 -9.38 21.05 -9.05
CA PRO A 236 -8.83 19.80 -9.55
C PRO A 236 -9.43 19.49 -10.91
N THR A 237 -8.55 19.14 -11.83
CA THR A 237 -8.92 18.72 -13.18
C THR A 237 -8.83 17.21 -13.30
N ALA A 238 -9.74 16.62 -14.09
CA ALA A 238 -9.72 15.18 -14.34
C ALA A 238 -8.45 14.79 -15.11
N GLN A 239 -7.71 13.84 -14.53
CA GLN A 239 -6.52 13.26 -15.14
C GLN A 239 -6.89 11.99 -15.89
N THR A 240 -6.50 11.85 -17.14
CA THR A 240 -6.82 10.66 -17.95
C THR A 240 -5.63 9.73 -18.16
N GLY A 241 -4.43 10.20 -17.84
CA GLY A 241 -3.17 9.51 -18.15
C GLY A 241 -3.02 8.10 -17.54
N HIS A 242 -3.66 7.84 -16.40
CA HIS A 242 -3.56 6.56 -15.69
C HIS A 242 -4.84 5.71 -15.73
N ARG A 243 -5.87 6.15 -16.47
CA ARG A 243 -7.15 5.48 -16.56
C ARG A 243 -7.04 4.04 -17.05
N GLN A 244 -6.26 3.81 -18.10
CA GLN A 244 -6.03 2.46 -18.63
C GLN A 244 -5.28 1.58 -17.65
N THR A 245 -4.25 2.11 -16.99
CA THR A 245 -3.49 1.38 -15.96
C THR A 245 -4.41 0.93 -14.83
N ALA A 246 -5.26 1.84 -14.32
CA ALA A 246 -6.21 1.52 -13.26
C ALA A 246 -7.23 0.45 -13.72
N ALA A 247 -7.81 0.60 -14.91
CA ALA A 247 -8.81 -0.34 -15.44
C ALA A 247 -8.20 -1.74 -15.66
N VAL A 248 -7.02 -1.83 -16.26
CA VAL A 248 -6.33 -3.11 -16.45
C VAL A 248 -5.99 -3.75 -15.11
N ALA A 249 -5.47 -2.99 -14.15
CA ALA A 249 -5.11 -3.50 -12.84
C ALA A 249 -6.34 -4.02 -12.06
N LEU A 250 -7.48 -3.32 -12.12
CA LEU A 250 -8.76 -3.80 -11.55
C LEU A 250 -9.24 -5.08 -12.24
N GLY A 251 -9.14 -5.14 -13.56
CA GLY A 251 -9.47 -6.34 -14.33
C GLY A 251 -8.60 -7.54 -13.95
N VAL A 252 -7.28 -7.32 -13.78
CA VAL A 252 -6.35 -8.35 -13.30
C VAL A 252 -6.75 -8.83 -11.90
N CYS A 253 -7.10 -7.92 -10.98
CA CYS A 253 -7.58 -8.29 -9.65
C CYS A 253 -8.83 -9.19 -9.75
N LEU A 254 -9.82 -8.80 -10.55
CA LEU A 254 -11.06 -9.53 -10.70
C LEU A 254 -10.82 -10.94 -11.25
N VAL A 255 -10.06 -11.05 -12.34
CA VAL A 255 -9.75 -12.34 -12.98
C VAL A 255 -8.91 -13.21 -12.05
N THR A 256 -7.89 -12.64 -11.38
CA THR A 256 -7.03 -13.40 -10.48
C THR A 256 -7.81 -13.89 -9.26
N TRP A 257 -8.65 -13.04 -8.64
CA TRP A 257 -9.43 -13.44 -7.46
C TRP A 257 -10.36 -14.63 -7.78
N TYR A 258 -11.18 -14.50 -8.80
CA TYR A 258 -12.15 -15.55 -9.14
C TYR A 258 -11.50 -16.76 -9.78
N GLY A 259 -10.48 -16.57 -10.60
CA GLY A 259 -9.69 -17.68 -11.16
C GLY A 259 -8.98 -18.47 -10.06
N TRP A 260 -8.44 -17.79 -9.04
CA TRP A 260 -7.83 -18.43 -7.90
C TRP A 260 -8.85 -19.22 -7.06
N MET A 261 -10.00 -18.62 -6.72
CA MET A 261 -11.06 -19.32 -5.98
C MET A 261 -11.58 -20.55 -6.75
N TRP A 262 -11.76 -20.41 -8.05
CA TRP A 262 -12.16 -21.53 -8.91
C TRP A 262 -11.11 -22.64 -8.94
N TRP A 263 -9.82 -22.27 -9.05
CA TRP A 263 -8.70 -23.21 -9.03
C TRP A 263 -8.64 -23.97 -7.70
N LEU A 264 -8.67 -23.27 -6.58
CA LEU A 264 -8.66 -23.90 -5.24
C LEU A 264 -9.84 -24.85 -5.06
N GLY A 265 -11.03 -24.46 -5.52
CA GLY A 265 -12.23 -25.28 -5.42
C GLY A 265 -12.24 -26.51 -6.33
N ARG A 266 -11.44 -26.53 -7.41
CA ARG A 266 -11.46 -27.62 -8.40
C ARG A 266 -10.25 -28.52 -8.34
N PHE A 267 -9.08 -27.96 -8.09
CA PHE A 267 -7.78 -28.64 -8.19
C PHE A 267 -6.95 -28.55 -6.91
N GLY A 268 -7.41 -27.81 -5.92
CA GLY A 268 -6.69 -27.62 -4.68
C GLY A 268 -6.65 -28.86 -3.80
N THR A 269 -5.74 -28.88 -2.86
CA THR A 269 -5.69 -29.85 -1.76
C THR A 269 -6.90 -29.69 -0.84
N ILE A 270 -7.08 -30.58 0.13
CA ILE A 270 -8.20 -30.49 1.08
C ILE A 270 -8.17 -29.15 1.86
N GLU A 271 -6.98 -28.69 2.24
CA GLU A 271 -6.80 -27.41 2.94
C GLU A 271 -7.14 -26.22 2.05
N GLU A 272 -6.71 -26.27 0.77
CA GLU A 272 -7.01 -25.23 -0.22
C GLU A 272 -8.51 -25.20 -0.56
N LEU A 273 -9.16 -26.35 -0.64
CA LEU A 273 -10.60 -26.45 -0.82
C LEU A 273 -11.36 -25.78 0.35
N ARG A 274 -10.84 -25.92 1.57
CA ARG A 274 -11.42 -25.22 2.75
C ARG A 274 -11.31 -23.71 2.63
N ALA A 275 -10.19 -23.22 2.08
CA ALA A 275 -10.03 -21.79 1.80
C ALA A 275 -11.06 -21.30 0.77
N ALA A 276 -11.25 -22.03 -0.32
CA ALA A 276 -12.29 -21.71 -1.29
C ALA A 276 -13.70 -21.73 -0.65
N ASN A 277 -13.98 -22.75 0.16
CA ASN A 277 -15.26 -22.87 0.87
C ASN A 277 -15.48 -21.72 1.87
N LEU A 278 -14.46 -21.20 2.53
CA LEU A 278 -14.56 -20.03 3.40
C LEU A 278 -15.05 -18.80 2.62
N PHE A 279 -14.38 -18.49 1.53
CA PHE A 279 -14.64 -17.28 0.73
C PHE A 279 -15.87 -17.39 -0.15
N MET A 280 -16.23 -18.60 -0.59
CA MET A 280 -17.43 -18.85 -1.40
C MET A 280 -18.67 -19.22 -0.55
N GLY A 281 -18.47 -19.45 0.75
CA GLY A 281 -19.53 -19.79 1.72
C GLY A 281 -19.79 -18.66 2.73
N PRO A 282 -19.26 -18.76 3.97
CA PRO A 282 -19.59 -17.79 5.02
C PRO A 282 -19.16 -16.34 4.72
N TYR A 283 -18.03 -16.17 4.07
CA TYR A 283 -17.54 -14.86 3.68
C TYR A 283 -17.94 -14.44 2.26
N ALA A 284 -18.76 -15.22 1.57
CA ALA A 284 -19.18 -14.91 0.20
C ALA A 284 -19.90 -13.55 0.11
N ALA A 285 -20.84 -13.27 1.02
CA ALA A 285 -21.59 -12.02 0.99
C ALA A 285 -20.70 -10.79 1.25
N PRO A 286 -19.91 -10.71 2.33
CA PRO A 286 -19.00 -9.58 2.54
C PRO A 286 -17.94 -9.45 1.45
N ILE A 287 -17.39 -10.54 0.90
CA ILE A 287 -16.43 -10.49 -0.21
C ILE A 287 -17.11 -10.00 -1.49
N THR A 288 -18.27 -10.51 -1.84
CA THR A 288 -19.00 -10.06 -3.04
C THR A 288 -19.34 -8.58 -2.94
N LEU A 289 -19.85 -8.11 -1.80
CA LEU A 289 -20.20 -6.71 -1.64
C LEU A 289 -18.96 -5.80 -1.63
N ASN A 290 -18.04 -6.06 -0.71
CA ASN A 290 -16.94 -5.11 -0.43
C ASN A 290 -15.82 -5.19 -1.46
N LEU A 291 -15.38 -6.40 -1.83
CA LEU A 291 -14.32 -6.54 -2.81
C LEU A 291 -14.87 -6.45 -4.24
N THR A 292 -15.86 -7.29 -4.59
CA THR A 292 -16.25 -7.42 -6.00
C THR A 292 -17.07 -6.23 -6.47
N ILE A 293 -18.17 -5.91 -5.80
CA ILE A 293 -19.09 -4.84 -6.28
C ILE A 293 -18.45 -3.48 -6.03
N ILE A 294 -18.18 -3.14 -4.76
CA ILE A 294 -17.71 -1.81 -4.38
C ILE A 294 -16.25 -1.61 -4.83
N GLY A 295 -15.39 -2.62 -4.65
CA GLY A 295 -13.95 -2.51 -4.84
C GLY A 295 -13.48 -2.68 -6.28
N LEU A 296 -14.15 -3.49 -7.09
CA LEU A 296 -13.70 -3.81 -8.43
C LEU A 296 -14.70 -3.38 -9.52
N LEU A 297 -15.96 -3.82 -9.46
CA LEU A 297 -16.91 -3.58 -10.56
C LEU A 297 -17.35 -2.12 -10.67
N ILE A 298 -17.68 -1.46 -9.56
CA ILE A 298 -18.07 -0.04 -9.60
C ILE A 298 -16.91 0.84 -10.08
N PRO A 299 -15.67 0.76 -9.54
CA PRO A 299 -14.54 1.51 -10.06
C PRO A 299 -14.26 1.23 -11.53
N LEU A 300 -14.30 -0.05 -11.94
CA LEU A 300 -14.07 -0.43 -13.32
C LEU A 300 -15.13 0.15 -14.25
N ALA A 301 -16.41 0.06 -13.89
CA ALA A 301 -17.50 0.63 -14.66
C ALA A 301 -17.37 2.16 -14.78
N LEU A 302 -17.08 2.86 -13.67
CA LEU A 302 -16.84 4.31 -13.68
C LEU A 302 -15.69 4.70 -14.61
N LEU A 303 -14.63 3.89 -14.65
CA LEU A 303 -13.48 4.15 -15.52
C LEU A 303 -13.78 3.84 -17.00
N LEU A 304 -14.50 2.78 -17.31
CA LEU A 304 -14.80 2.37 -18.69
C LEU A 304 -15.84 3.26 -19.35
N LEU A 305 -16.80 3.77 -18.59
CA LEU A 305 -17.84 4.67 -19.10
C LEU A 305 -17.27 6.07 -19.43
N PRO A 306 -17.96 6.87 -20.25
CA PRO A 306 -17.57 8.26 -20.54
C PRO A 306 -17.46 9.14 -19.28
N THR A 307 -18.22 8.81 -18.23
CA THR A 307 -18.15 9.44 -16.90
C THR A 307 -16.75 9.39 -16.27
N GLY A 308 -15.91 8.40 -16.59
CA GLY A 308 -14.55 8.29 -16.10
C GLY A 308 -13.60 9.44 -16.50
N ARG A 309 -14.08 10.37 -17.34
CA ARG A 309 -13.40 11.63 -17.63
C ARG A 309 -13.73 12.74 -16.62
N SER A 310 -14.69 12.51 -15.71
CA SER A 310 -15.04 13.45 -14.64
C SER A 310 -14.16 13.21 -13.40
N TYR A 311 -13.70 14.28 -12.77
CA TYR A 311 -12.95 14.23 -11.52
C TYR A 311 -13.72 13.48 -10.41
N TRP A 312 -15.01 13.76 -10.26
CA TRP A 312 -15.84 13.12 -9.24
C TRP A 312 -16.01 11.61 -9.44
N ALA A 313 -16.12 11.17 -10.70
CA ALA A 313 -16.16 9.76 -11.01
C ALA A 313 -14.82 9.06 -10.69
N GLN A 314 -13.70 9.74 -10.95
CA GLN A 314 -12.37 9.26 -10.58
C GLN A 314 -12.20 9.18 -9.06
N LEU A 315 -12.70 10.17 -8.33
CA LEU A 315 -12.68 10.16 -6.86
C LEU A 315 -13.53 9.02 -6.29
N LEU A 316 -14.73 8.81 -6.80
CA LEU A 316 -15.59 7.67 -6.39
C LEU A 316 -14.94 6.33 -6.73
N ALA A 317 -14.32 6.20 -7.91
CA ALA A 317 -13.57 5.01 -8.29
C ALA A 317 -12.38 4.78 -7.36
N PHE A 318 -11.66 5.83 -6.97
CA PHE A 318 -10.57 5.76 -5.99
C PHE A 318 -11.07 5.26 -4.64
N LEU A 319 -12.15 5.82 -4.12
CA LEU A 319 -12.71 5.41 -2.82
C LEU A 319 -13.16 3.94 -2.84
N GLY A 320 -13.86 3.53 -3.90
CA GLY A 320 -14.28 2.14 -4.08
C GLY A 320 -13.09 1.18 -4.18
N ALA A 321 -12.12 1.46 -5.04
CA ALA A 321 -10.94 0.62 -5.23
C ALA A 321 -10.06 0.55 -3.96
N THR A 322 -9.95 1.65 -3.23
CA THR A 322 -9.27 1.71 -1.93
C THR A 322 -9.93 0.79 -0.93
N TRP A 323 -11.24 0.89 -0.78
CA TRP A 323 -12.03 0.03 0.09
C TRP A 323 -11.89 -1.44 -0.29
N GLY A 324 -12.06 -1.78 -1.58
CA GLY A 324 -11.94 -3.16 -2.07
C GLY A 324 -10.54 -3.73 -1.93
N SER A 325 -9.51 -2.95 -2.22
CA SER A 325 -8.11 -3.33 -2.03
C SER A 325 -7.80 -3.61 -0.55
N TYR A 326 -8.37 -2.84 0.36
CA TYR A 326 -8.24 -3.04 1.80
C TYR A 326 -9.03 -4.27 2.27
N ALA A 327 -10.29 -4.42 1.84
CA ALA A 327 -11.13 -5.59 2.14
C ALA A 327 -10.49 -6.89 1.65
N MET A 328 -9.86 -6.87 0.47
CA MET A 328 -9.11 -8.01 -0.05
C MET A 328 -7.95 -8.41 0.87
N ARG A 329 -7.17 -7.43 1.36
CA ARG A 329 -6.06 -7.72 2.28
C ARG A 329 -6.53 -8.27 3.61
N ILE A 330 -7.59 -7.70 4.19
CA ILE A 330 -8.23 -8.26 5.39
C ILE A 330 -8.69 -9.69 5.12
N GLY A 331 -9.36 -9.92 3.98
CA GLY A 331 -9.80 -11.26 3.59
C GLY A 331 -8.65 -12.25 3.50
N ILE A 332 -7.55 -11.88 2.85
CA ILE A 332 -6.39 -12.76 2.70
C ILE A 332 -5.68 -12.97 4.06
N VAL A 333 -5.37 -11.90 4.79
CA VAL A 333 -4.62 -11.98 6.05
C VAL A 333 -5.46 -12.65 7.14
N ILE A 334 -6.58 -12.03 7.52
CA ILE A 334 -7.43 -12.51 8.61
C ILE A 334 -8.22 -13.76 8.20
N GLY A 335 -8.74 -13.79 6.97
CA GLY A 335 -9.46 -14.96 6.45
C GLY A 335 -8.56 -16.19 6.32
N GLY A 336 -7.29 -16.01 5.97
CA GLY A 336 -6.31 -17.11 5.96
C GLY A 336 -6.12 -17.74 7.33
N GLU A 337 -6.06 -16.92 8.38
CA GLU A 337 -5.94 -17.37 9.77
C GLU A 337 -7.24 -17.93 10.34
N ALA A 338 -8.39 -17.57 9.75
CA ALA A 338 -9.68 -18.08 10.19
C ALA A 338 -9.84 -19.58 9.98
N ILE A 339 -9.05 -20.19 9.10
CA ILE A 339 -9.12 -21.62 8.80
C ILE A 339 -8.38 -22.39 9.90
N ASN A 340 -9.13 -23.23 10.63
CA ASN A 340 -8.53 -24.08 11.63
C ASN A 340 -7.64 -25.15 10.98
N ARG A 341 -6.41 -25.31 11.44
CA ARG A 341 -5.44 -26.31 10.94
C ARG A 341 -5.94 -27.75 11.09
N SER A 342 -6.74 -28.03 12.13
CA SER A 342 -7.38 -29.35 12.29
C SER A 342 -8.53 -29.59 11.32
N GLY A 343 -8.93 -28.60 10.56
CA GLY A 343 -10.10 -28.66 9.68
C GLY A 343 -11.45 -28.63 10.38
N ALA A 344 -11.44 -28.32 11.66
CA ALA A 344 -12.60 -28.39 12.54
C ALA A 344 -13.46 -27.12 12.57
N GLY A 345 -13.47 -26.32 11.49
CA GLY A 345 -14.28 -25.13 11.35
C GLY A 345 -13.47 -23.85 11.19
N TYR A 346 -14.09 -22.70 11.48
CA TYR A 346 -13.49 -21.39 11.29
C TYR A 346 -13.44 -20.62 12.61
N TYR A 347 -12.31 -19.94 12.84
CA TYR A 347 -12.20 -19.02 13.96
C TYR A 347 -12.92 -17.72 13.67
N THR A 348 -13.57 -17.17 14.68
CA THR A 348 -14.11 -15.81 14.64
C THR A 348 -13.10 -14.85 15.25
N PHE A 349 -12.83 -13.75 14.56
CA PHE A 349 -11.90 -12.73 15.03
C PHE A 349 -12.66 -11.50 15.50
N HIS A 350 -12.21 -10.95 16.62
CA HIS A 350 -12.69 -9.68 17.13
C HIS A 350 -11.51 -8.71 17.15
N LEU A 351 -11.75 -7.49 16.70
CA LEU A 351 -10.78 -6.41 16.83
C LEU A 351 -10.61 -6.07 18.30
N ASN A 352 -9.38 -5.97 18.75
CA ASN A 352 -9.09 -5.49 20.09
C ASN A 352 -8.86 -3.97 20.11
N PHE A 353 -8.93 -3.37 21.31
CA PHE A 353 -8.76 -1.93 21.46
C PHE A 353 -7.38 -1.45 20.97
N ALA A 354 -6.32 -2.21 21.20
CA ALA A 354 -4.97 -1.84 20.80
C ALA A 354 -4.85 -1.78 19.26
N GLU A 355 -5.44 -2.74 18.54
CA GLU A 355 -5.46 -2.74 17.08
C GLU A 355 -6.18 -1.50 16.51
N LEU A 356 -7.32 -1.14 17.10
CA LEU A 356 -8.06 0.07 16.72
C LEU A 356 -7.27 1.34 17.05
N TRP A 357 -6.62 1.37 18.22
CA TRP A 357 -5.80 2.50 18.66
C TRP A 357 -4.63 2.74 17.71
N TYR A 358 -3.84 1.73 17.40
CA TYR A 358 -2.70 1.87 16.48
C TYR A 358 -3.14 2.21 15.06
N THR A 359 -4.27 1.67 14.60
CA THR A 359 -4.88 2.08 13.33
C THR A 359 -5.21 3.57 13.34
N GLY A 360 -5.85 4.06 14.39
CA GLY A 360 -6.16 5.49 14.57
C GLY A 360 -4.90 6.36 14.58
N VAL A 361 -3.88 5.97 15.34
CA VAL A 361 -2.58 6.67 15.39
C VAL A 361 -1.92 6.72 14.03
N SER A 362 -1.96 5.63 13.26
CA SER A 362 -1.36 5.60 11.91
C SER A 362 -2.07 6.55 10.93
N VAL A 363 -3.40 6.66 11.02
CA VAL A 363 -4.18 7.62 10.21
C VAL A 363 -3.87 9.06 10.62
N LEU A 364 -3.81 9.35 11.91
CA LEU A 364 -3.45 10.70 12.42
C LEU A 364 -2.02 11.07 11.98
N LEU A 365 -1.08 10.14 12.05
CA LEU A 365 0.28 10.36 11.58
C LEU A 365 0.32 10.63 10.07
N LEU A 366 -0.41 9.83 9.27
CA LEU A 366 -0.53 10.06 7.83
C LEU A 366 -1.00 11.48 7.53
N LEU A 367 -2.09 11.90 8.16
CA LEU A 367 -2.67 13.23 7.95
C LEU A 367 -1.73 14.33 8.44
N GLY A 368 -1.09 14.16 9.61
CA GLY A 368 -0.18 15.15 10.19
C GLY A 368 1.10 15.33 9.37
N VAL A 369 1.73 14.23 8.95
CA VAL A 369 2.93 14.29 8.11
C VAL A 369 2.61 14.87 6.74
N LEU A 370 1.50 14.42 6.13
CA LEU A 370 1.07 14.96 4.84
C LEU A 370 0.81 16.47 4.94
N ALA A 371 0.07 16.93 5.97
CA ALA A 371 -0.19 18.35 6.18
C ALA A 371 1.11 19.15 6.38
N ALA A 372 2.07 18.62 7.16
CA ALA A 372 3.35 19.28 7.40
C ALA A 372 4.17 19.43 6.11
N LEU A 373 4.24 18.36 5.29
CA LEU A 373 4.95 18.39 4.02
C LEU A 373 4.26 19.29 3.00
N LEU A 374 2.92 19.28 2.94
CA LEU A 374 2.14 20.16 2.07
C LEU A 374 2.28 21.63 2.46
N ALA A 375 2.40 21.95 3.74
CA ALA A 375 2.63 23.32 4.20
C ALA A 375 3.96 23.90 3.68
N ALA A 376 4.96 23.05 3.42
CA ALA A 376 6.23 23.44 2.81
C ALA A 376 6.16 23.65 1.28
N MET A 377 5.09 23.16 0.63
CA MET A 377 4.94 23.24 -0.82
C MET A 377 4.61 24.68 -1.29
N PRO A 378 5.04 25.09 -2.49
CA PRO A 378 4.71 26.38 -3.06
C PRO A 378 3.22 26.50 -3.35
N ARG A 379 2.65 27.66 -2.98
CA ARG A 379 1.25 28.00 -3.26
C ARG A 379 1.04 28.50 -4.69
N ASP A 380 2.10 28.93 -5.36
CA ASP A 380 2.02 29.49 -6.71
C ASP A 380 1.97 28.39 -7.75
N ALA A 381 0.86 28.29 -8.48
CA ALA A 381 0.70 27.35 -9.59
C ALA A 381 1.73 27.58 -10.72
N GLN A 382 2.30 28.79 -10.83
CA GLN A 382 3.24 29.20 -11.86
C GLN A 382 4.71 28.96 -11.51
N SER A 383 5.05 28.51 -10.30
CA SER A 383 6.44 28.26 -9.94
C SER A 383 7.00 27.08 -10.73
N ALA A 384 7.88 27.41 -11.62
CA ALA A 384 8.70 26.70 -12.59
C ALA A 384 8.48 25.17 -12.77
N PRO A 385 8.39 24.69 -14.01
CA PRO A 385 8.37 23.26 -14.32
C PRO A 385 9.62 22.58 -13.73
N PHE A 386 9.44 21.38 -13.14
CA PHE A 386 10.54 20.60 -12.57
C PHE A 386 11.60 20.23 -13.58
N LEU A 387 11.19 20.10 -14.83
CA LEU A 387 11.99 19.69 -15.96
C LEU A 387 11.77 20.70 -17.08
N THR A 388 12.44 21.87 -17.01
CA THR A 388 12.64 22.62 -18.23
C THR A 388 13.46 21.76 -19.18
N PRO A 389 13.00 21.45 -20.40
CA PRO A 389 13.86 20.87 -21.39
C PRO A 389 15.00 21.86 -21.60
N LYS A 390 16.24 21.50 -21.23
CA LYS A 390 17.38 22.18 -21.79
C LYS A 390 17.19 22.08 -23.30
N LYS A 391 16.98 23.24 -23.95
CA LYS A 391 17.14 23.33 -25.39
C LYS A 391 18.53 22.79 -25.69
N VAL A 392 18.58 21.60 -26.29
CA VAL A 392 19.78 21.04 -26.87
C VAL A 392 20.03 21.80 -28.17
#